data_9d10a303948f2aaabdcb8698ff778bf0
#
_entry.id   9d10a303948f2aaabdcb8698ff778bf0
#
_cell.length_a   1.000
_cell.length_b   1.000
_cell.length_c   1.000
_cell.angle_alpha   90.00
_cell.angle_beta   90.00
_cell.angle_gamma   90.00
#
_symmetry.space_group_name_H-M   'P 1'
#
loop_
_entity.id
_entity.type
_entity.pdbx_description
1 polymer ?
#
loop_
_entity_poly.entity_id
_entity_poly.type
_entity_poly.pdbx_seq_one_letter_code
_entity_poly.pdbx_strand_id
1 'polypeptide(L)'
;MRLEKVCIKGFRGIKEEITVPIKELNVIVGKNDAGKSTILKALDLFINNRTFYPQFLNNETEKYCEITLCFLPNDDGIVIDDTVITTFQKEGFVNQDGLILYRKTWDGTKVGKISPEISIQRRSYGDKDFFGMTETQLIKACTEAGIKTDKGIATKKDVEAFSNTEKREKLLSYYIEMNYEYHYIFDKVPTQGQNRIKKVEAELKKLMPRFEYFVADSSLDESDTKIQNYFRDLALSTIKNEIDTSESETLIRLRLQKVLDKITAKINAVVPATEQVRARVDFDWSKIISTSFESISNKGAIPLSNRGDGFRRITMMAYFESLAEEIEHQNIIFGFEEPETFLHPSAQENLFDKLFDITKSGYQVIITTHSPVIVAKSCKRHLHHVLKENGDYRYHAEVDNVLEIANDLGIKPDSTFFPAIEKSKLLLLLEGIDDCTAFKYISKSTMKKRLSRIISKSLVF
;
A
#
# COMPACT_ATOMS: atom_id res chain seq x y z
N MET A 1 8.18 -9.55 -0.88
CA MET A 1 8.95 -8.32 -0.55
C MET A 1 8.17 -7.50 0.46
N ARG A 2 8.85 -6.79 1.38
CA ARG A 2 8.23 -5.95 2.41
C ARG A 2 8.61 -4.49 2.17
N LEU A 3 7.64 -3.57 2.32
CA LEU A 3 7.91 -2.14 2.24
C LEU A 3 8.49 -1.63 3.56
N GLU A 4 9.68 -1.02 3.52
CA GLU A 4 10.37 -0.52 4.73
C GLU A 4 10.34 0.99 4.85
N LYS A 5 10.38 1.71 3.72
CA LYS A 5 10.37 3.19 3.71
C LYS A 5 9.64 3.71 2.48
N VAL A 6 9.02 4.86 2.63
CA VAL A 6 8.46 5.67 1.53
C VAL A 6 9.09 7.05 1.59
N CYS A 7 9.76 7.47 0.51
CA CYS A 7 10.28 8.82 0.37
C CYS A 7 9.37 9.58 -0.60
N ILE A 8 8.92 10.77 -0.22
CA ILE A 8 7.97 11.60 -0.99
C ILE A 8 8.52 13.02 -1.08
N LYS A 9 8.60 13.57 -2.29
CA LYS A 9 9.00 14.96 -2.57
C LYS A 9 8.08 15.57 -3.61
N GLY A 10 7.69 16.83 -3.41
CA GLY A 10 6.93 17.60 -4.41
C GLY A 10 5.48 17.13 -4.60
N PHE A 11 4.89 16.39 -3.67
CA PHE A 11 3.54 15.85 -3.78
C PHE A 11 2.56 16.54 -2.83
N ARG A 12 1.55 17.20 -3.38
CA ARG A 12 0.51 17.93 -2.63
C ARG A 12 1.15 18.97 -1.67
N GLY A 13 0.90 18.85 -0.36
CA GLY A 13 1.48 19.73 0.65
C GLY A 13 2.93 19.40 1.04
N ILE A 14 3.52 18.34 0.50
CA ILE A 14 4.91 17.96 0.78
C ILE A 14 5.83 18.66 -0.23
N LYS A 15 6.62 19.61 0.24
CA LYS A 15 7.59 20.36 -0.56
C LYS A 15 8.95 19.66 -0.56
N GLU A 16 9.57 19.60 0.60
CA GLU A 16 10.84 18.93 0.79
C GLU A 16 10.64 17.41 0.92
N GLU A 17 11.71 16.65 0.70
CA GLU A 17 11.65 15.21 0.83
C GLU A 17 11.37 14.80 2.28
N ILE A 18 10.31 14.01 2.46
CA ILE A 18 10.04 13.32 3.72
C ILE A 18 10.30 11.83 3.55
N THR A 19 10.84 11.20 4.58
CA THR A 19 11.02 9.74 4.66
C THR A 19 10.13 9.17 5.73
N VAL A 20 9.23 8.28 5.32
CA VAL A 20 8.25 7.61 6.18
C VAL A 20 8.67 6.16 6.35
N PRO A 21 9.17 5.74 7.52
CA PRO A 21 9.41 4.33 7.80
C PRO A 21 8.07 3.60 7.91
N ILE A 22 7.99 2.40 7.33
CA ILE A 22 6.78 1.59 7.33
C ILE A 22 7.06 0.30 8.11
N LYS A 23 6.34 0.12 9.20
CA LYS A 23 6.38 -1.06 10.07
C LYS A 23 5.19 -1.98 9.80
N GLU A 24 5.02 -2.99 10.66
CA GLU A 24 3.84 -3.86 10.63
C GLU A 24 2.53 -3.06 10.84
N LEU A 25 2.51 -2.16 11.83
CA LEU A 25 1.43 -1.22 12.08
C LEU A 25 1.98 0.20 12.06
N ASN A 26 1.27 1.12 11.39
CA ASN A 26 1.61 2.53 11.30
C ASN A 26 0.35 3.36 11.56
N VAL A 27 0.37 4.15 12.61
CA VAL A 27 -0.75 5.02 12.99
C VAL A 27 -0.33 6.47 12.81
N ILE A 28 -0.83 7.09 11.76
CA ILE A 28 -0.50 8.45 11.34
C ILE A 28 -1.49 9.42 11.95
N VAL A 29 -1.00 10.31 12.78
CA VAL A 29 -1.79 11.28 13.55
C VAL A 29 -1.37 12.71 13.20
N GLY A 30 -2.29 13.65 13.33
CA GLY A 30 -2.04 15.08 13.12
C GLY A 30 -3.33 15.85 12.95
N LYS A 31 -3.25 17.17 12.89
CA LYS A 31 -4.41 18.05 12.65
C LYS A 31 -5.08 17.77 11.31
N ASN A 32 -6.31 18.28 11.16
CA ASN A 32 -6.94 18.34 9.84
C ASN A 32 -6.03 19.13 8.88
N ASP A 33 -5.96 18.70 7.63
CA ASP A 33 -5.08 19.26 6.59
C ASP A 33 -3.56 19.22 6.89
N ALA A 34 -3.12 18.46 7.90
CA ALA A 34 -1.69 18.25 8.15
C ALA A 34 -1.01 17.31 7.15
N GLY A 35 -1.77 16.68 6.25
CA GLY A 35 -1.20 15.81 5.21
C GLY A 35 -1.21 14.32 5.52
N LYS A 36 -1.92 13.85 6.55
CA LYS A 36 -2.01 12.42 6.91
C LYS A 36 -2.37 11.53 5.71
N SER A 37 -3.47 11.84 5.02
CA SER A 37 -3.94 11.08 3.86
C SER A 37 -3.02 11.21 2.65
N THR A 38 -2.11 12.18 2.64
CA THR A 38 -1.17 12.38 1.52
C THR A 38 -0.23 11.18 1.38
N ILE A 39 0.18 10.56 2.49
CA ILE A 39 1.03 9.36 2.48
C ILE A 39 0.29 8.17 1.85
N LEU A 40 -0.97 7.92 2.24
CA LEU A 40 -1.80 6.86 1.66
C LEU A 40 -2.06 7.11 0.17
N LYS A 41 -2.33 8.36 -0.21
CA LYS A 41 -2.55 8.76 -1.61
C LYS A 41 -1.27 8.65 -2.45
N ALA A 42 -0.09 8.86 -1.87
CA ALA A 42 1.18 8.63 -2.55
C ALA A 42 1.42 7.14 -2.82
N LEU A 43 1.10 6.27 -1.87
CA LEU A 43 1.16 4.82 -2.05
C LEU A 43 0.15 4.34 -3.10
N ASP A 44 -1.10 4.82 -3.07
CA ASP A 44 -2.13 4.48 -4.06
C ASP A 44 -1.73 4.96 -5.47
N LEU A 45 -1.19 6.17 -5.59
CA LEU A 45 -0.66 6.69 -6.84
C LEU A 45 0.46 5.80 -7.39
N PHE A 46 1.39 5.39 -6.53
CA PHE A 46 2.57 4.65 -6.94
C PHE A 46 2.25 3.19 -7.25
N ILE A 47 1.66 2.44 -6.31
CA ILE A 47 1.45 0.99 -6.42
C ILE A 47 0.29 0.67 -7.37
N ASN A 48 -0.83 1.37 -7.22
CA ASN A 48 -2.04 1.14 -8.03
C ASN A 48 -2.04 1.90 -9.36
N ASN A 49 -0.92 2.55 -9.72
CA ASN A 49 -0.76 3.28 -10.99
C ASN A 49 -1.89 4.27 -11.27
N ARG A 50 -2.33 5.03 -10.24
CA ARG A 50 -3.35 6.06 -10.41
C ARG A 50 -2.86 7.15 -11.36
N THR A 51 -3.79 7.85 -11.96
CA THR A 51 -3.46 8.98 -12.84
C THR A 51 -2.92 10.15 -12.03
N PHE A 52 -1.75 10.66 -12.40
CA PHE A 52 -1.19 11.89 -11.86
C PHE A 52 -1.63 13.08 -12.72
N TYR A 53 -2.04 14.15 -12.05
CA TYR A 53 -2.38 15.42 -12.66
C TYR A 53 -1.51 16.55 -12.09
N PRO A 54 -1.24 17.64 -12.86
CA PRO A 54 -0.41 18.77 -12.40
C PRO A 54 -0.86 19.38 -11.07
N GLN A 55 -2.16 19.35 -10.77
CA GLN A 55 -2.73 19.84 -9.50
C GLN A 55 -2.29 19.05 -8.25
N PHE A 56 -1.66 17.88 -8.44
CA PHE A 56 -1.09 17.09 -7.34
C PHE A 56 0.36 17.49 -7.03
N LEU A 57 0.97 18.29 -7.89
CA LEU A 57 2.29 18.85 -7.63
C LEU A 57 2.21 19.90 -6.52
N ASN A 58 3.22 19.96 -5.67
CA ASN A 58 3.37 21.07 -4.75
C ASN A 58 3.74 22.34 -5.54
N ASN A 59 2.95 23.42 -5.41
CA ASN A 59 3.14 24.63 -6.21
C ASN A 59 4.41 25.42 -5.86
N GLU A 60 5.04 25.15 -4.73
CA GLU A 60 6.25 25.82 -4.26
C GLU A 60 7.52 25.02 -4.54
N THR A 61 7.38 23.80 -5.05
CA THR A 61 8.55 22.99 -5.40
C THR A 61 9.02 23.20 -6.82
N GLU A 62 10.17 22.64 -7.10
CA GLU A 62 10.64 22.37 -8.45
C GLU A 62 9.59 21.57 -9.22
N LYS A 63 9.72 21.59 -10.53
CA LYS A 63 8.74 21.07 -11.50
C LYS A 63 8.43 19.56 -11.40
N TYR A 64 8.93 18.85 -10.39
CA TYR A 64 8.88 17.39 -10.31
C TYR A 64 8.27 16.89 -9.00
N CYS A 65 7.47 15.83 -9.10
CA CYS A 65 7.06 15.04 -7.98
C CYS A 65 7.82 13.71 -8.02
N GLU A 66 8.46 13.34 -6.92
CA GLU A 66 9.19 12.09 -6.78
C GLU A 66 8.64 11.26 -5.63
N ILE A 67 8.37 10.00 -5.89
CA ILE A 67 8.03 9.01 -4.86
C ILE A 67 8.98 7.83 -5.03
N THR A 68 9.65 7.45 -3.95
CA THR A 68 10.54 6.29 -3.91
C THR A 68 10.04 5.30 -2.88
N LEU A 69 9.80 4.07 -3.28
CA LEU A 69 9.50 2.97 -2.39
C LEU A 69 10.77 2.14 -2.14
N CYS A 70 11.05 1.87 -0.87
CA CYS A 70 12.22 1.11 -0.44
C CYS A 70 11.76 -0.23 0.10
N PHE A 71 12.12 -1.31 -0.58
CA PHE A 71 11.68 -2.66 -0.25
C PHE A 71 12.81 -3.50 0.33
N LEU A 72 12.50 -4.25 1.38
CA LEU A 72 13.34 -5.36 1.81
C LEU A 72 13.06 -6.56 0.88
N PRO A 73 14.06 -7.04 0.12
CA PRO A 73 13.87 -8.20 -0.74
C PRO A 73 13.63 -9.46 0.09
N ASN A 74 12.87 -10.38 -0.47
CA ASN A 74 12.86 -11.78 0.00
C ASN A 74 14.00 -12.53 -0.70
N ASP A 75 14.30 -13.73 -0.24
CA ASP A 75 15.26 -14.63 -0.88
C ASP A 75 14.71 -15.28 -2.17
N ASP A 76 13.60 -14.76 -2.69
CA ASP A 76 12.98 -15.26 -3.91
C ASP A 76 13.90 -15.04 -5.11
N GLY A 77 14.10 -16.09 -5.87
CA GLY A 77 14.85 -16.02 -7.11
C GLY A 77 14.12 -15.24 -8.20
N ILE A 78 14.85 -14.47 -8.98
CA ILE A 78 14.34 -13.71 -10.14
C ILE A 78 15.02 -14.19 -11.43
N VAL A 79 14.38 -13.98 -12.57
CA VAL A 79 14.91 -14.33 -13.88
C VAL A 79 15.05 -13.08 -14.74
N ILE A 80 16.30 -12.67 -15.01
CA ILE A 80 16.61 -11.49 -15.82
C ILE A 80 17.06 -11.89 -17.22
N ASP A 81 17.98 -12.87 -17.30
CA ASP A 81 18.50 -13.40 -18.56
C ASP A 81 18.20 -14.90 -18.68
N ASP A 82 17.56 -15.28 -19.76
CA ASP A 82 17.22 -16.65 -20.12
C ASP A 82 16.44 -17.39 -19.00
N THR A 83 16.94 -18.56 -18.57
CA THR A 83 16.31 -19.40 -17.52
C THR A 83 17.09 -19.44 -16.21
N VAL A 84 18.14 -18.63 -16.09
CA VAL A 84 19.02 -18.66 -14.92
C VAL A 84 18.43 -17.83 -13.78
N ILE A 85 18.23 -18.48 -12.66
CA ILE A 85 17.72 -17.84 -11.43
C ILE A 85 18.87 -17.05 -10.78
N THR A 86 18.59 -15.80 -10.44
CA THR A 86 19.48 -14.88 -9.70
C THR A 86 18.72 -14.19 -8.58
N THR A 87 19.31 -13.21 -7.93
CA THR A 87 18.66 -12.37 -6.91
C THR A 87 18.96 -10.89 -7.15
N PHE A 88 18.14 -9.99 -6.63
CA PHE A 88 18.40 -8.55 -6.70
C PHE A 88 19.76 -8.18 -6.09
N GLN A 89 20.18 -8.87 -5.03
CA GLN A 89 21.46 -8.64 -4.38
C GLN A 89 22.63 -9.01 -5.29
N LYS A 90 22.59 -10.18 -5.93
CA LYS A 90 23.62 -10.66 -6.86
C LYS A 90 23.76 -9.79 -8.10
N GLU A 91 22.67 -9.17 -8.52
CA GLU A 91 22.64 -8.25 -9.66
C GLU A 91 22.95 -6.78 -9.28
N GLY A 92 23.24 -6.50 -7.99
CA GLY A 92 23.65 -5.17 -7.52
C GLY A 92 22.53 -4.16 -7.29
N PHE A 93 21.28 -4.61 -7.18
CA PHE A 93 20.10 -3.75 -6.94
C PHE A 93 19.80 -3.50 -5.46
N VAL A 94 20.53 -4.11 -4.56
CA VAL A 94 20.37 -3.91 -3.12
C VAL A 94 21.41 -2.91 -2.63
N ASN A 95 20.99 -1.87 -1.92
CA ASN A 95 21.85 -0.83 -1.39
C ASN A 95 22.54 -1.26 -0.08
N GLN A 96 23.28 -0.33 0.55
CA GLN A 96 24.01 -0.59 1.80
C GLN A 96 23.08 -0.89 2.99
N ASP A 97 21.83 -0.37 2.96
CA ASP A 97 20.80 -0.64 3.98
C ASP A 97 20.10 -1.99 3.75
N GLY A 98 20.46 -2.75 2.72
CA GLY A 98 19.81 -3.99 2.35
C GLY A 98 18.49 -3.80 1.57
N LEU A 99 18.24 -2.62 1.02
CA LEU A 99 16.98 -2.26 0.40
C LEU A 99 17.08 -2.09 -1.11
N ILE A 100 15.98 -2.40 -1.81
CA ILE A 100 15.76 -2.07 -3.22
C ILE A 100 14.98 -0.77 -3.30
N LEU A 101 15.49 0.23 -4.02
CA LEU A 101 14.84 1.52 -4.20
C LEU A 101 14.22 1.60 -5.60
N TYR A 102 12.90 1.74 -5.63
CA TYR A 102 12.09 1.87 -6.83
C TYR A 102 11.43 3.24 -6.84
N ARG A 103 11.76 4.07 -7.85
CA ARG A 103 11.36 5.47 -7.94
C ARG A 103 10.46 5.72 -9.14
N LYS A 104 9.44 6.54 -8.93
CA LYS A 104 8.64 7.16 -9.98
C LYS A 104 8.75 8.68 -9.87
N THR A 105 9.02 9.33 -11.00
CA THR A 105 9.14 10.80 -11.10
C THR A 105 8.13 11.31 -12.12
N TRP A 106 7.28 12.25 -11.71
CA TRP A 106 6.30 12.91 -12.58
C TRP A 106 6.74 14.32 -12.87
N ASP A 107 6.79 14.68 -14.17
CA ASP A 107 7.14 16.02 -14.65
C ASP A 107 5.89 16.90 -14.67
N GLY A 108 5.70 17.72 -13.66
CA GLY A 108 4.55 18.62 -13.50
C GLY A 108 4.51 19.79 -14.48
N THR A 109 5.51 19.96 -15.35
CA THR A 109 5.46 20.95 -16.45
C THR A 109 4.56 20.50 -17.60
N LYS A 110 4.22 19.21 -17.64
CA LYS A 110 3.34 18.64 -18.66
C LYS A 110 1.87 18.90 -18.33
N VAL A 111 1.05 19.03 -19.36
CA VAL A 111 -0.39 19.28 -19.23
C VAL A 111 -1.18 17.98 -19.38
N GLY A 112 -2.23 17.82 -18.59
CA GLY A 112 -3.13 16.68 -18.67
C GLY A 112 -2.65 15.46 -17.87
N LYS A 113 -2.87 14.26 -18.39
CA LYS A 113 -2.45 13.00 -17.76
C LYS A 113 -0.94 12.81 -17.92
N ILE A 114 -0.22 12.72 -16.81
CA ILE A 114 1.23 12.59 -16.79
C ILE A 114 1.61 11.15 -16.45
N SER A 115 2.38 10.52 -17.33
CA SER A 115 3.01 9.22 -17.06
C SER A 115 4.34 9.44 -16.34
N PRO A 116 4.67 8.62 -15.33
CA PRO A 116 5.93 8.75 -14.60
C PRO A 116 7.11 8.26 -15.43
N GLU A 117 8.26 8.86 -15.20
CA GLU A 117 9.55 8.24 -15.46
C GLU A 117 9.85 7.24 -14.33
N ILE A 118 10.23 6.04 -14.68
CA ILE A 118 10.50 4.96 -13.74
C ILE A 118 12.01 4.73 -13.67
N SER A 119 12.54 4.56 -12.46
CA SER A 119 13.94 4.23 -12.24
C SER A 119 14.14 3.29 -11.05
N ILE A 120 15.19 2.48 -11.11
CA ILE A 120 15.55 1.54 -10.03
C ILE A 120 16.98 1.84 -9.62
N GLN A 121 17.23 1.91 -8.32
CA GLN A 121 18.59 2.13 -7.85
C GLN A 121 19.39 0.85 -7.99
N ARG A 122 20.62 1.00 -8.50
CA ARG A 122 21.59 -0.08 -8.56
C ARG A 122 23.02 0.41 -8.33
N ARG A 123 23.89 -0.52 -8.00
CA ARG A 123 25.32 -0.29 -7.92
C ARG A 123 25.90 -0.08 -9.32
N SER A 124 26.73 0.93 -9.47
CA SER A 124 27.46 1.22 -10.71
C SER A 124 28.94 1.43 -10.43
N TYR A 125 29.78 0.92 -11.32
CA TYR A 125 31.22 1.04 -11.27
C TYR A 125 31.75 2.04 -12.31
N GLY A 126 30.92 3.00 -12.72
CA GLY A 126 31.29 4.01 -13.71
C GLY A 126 31.64 3.40 -15.06
N ASP A 127 32.81 3.73 -15.59
CA ASP A 127 33.28 3.22 -16.89
C ASP A 127 33.47 1.68 -16.92
N LYS A 128 33.56 1.06 -15.76
CA LYS A 128 33.64 -0.41 -15.59
C LYS A 128 32.31 -1.08 -15.31
N ASP A 129 31.21 -0.36 -15.48
CA ASP A 129 29.88 -0.89 -15.21
C ASP A 129 29.53 -2.03 -16.17
N PHE A 130 29.29 -3.20 -15.62
CA PHE A 130 29.06 -4.43 -16.39
C PHE A 130 27.57 -4.77 -16.57
N PHE A 131 26.65 -4.10 -15.90
CA PHE A 131 25.22 -4.45 -15.96
C PHE A 131 24.64 -4.32 -17.37
N GLY A 132 25.04 -3.28 -18.11
CA GLY A 132 24.61 -3.04 -19.50
C GLY A 132 25.42 -3.79 -20.57
N MET A 133 26.47 -4.52 -20.19
CA MET A 133 27.38 -5.18 -21.16
C MET A 133 26.69 -6.29 -21.95
N THR A 134 27.03 -6.39 -23.22
CA THR A 134 26.70 -7.53 -24.08
C THR A 134 27.50 -8.77 -23.65
N GLU A 135 27.11 -9.96 -24.12
CA GLU A 135 27.81 -11.20 -23.81
C GLU A 135 29.28 -11.14 -24.16
N THR A 136 29.61 -10.65 -25.35
CA THR A 136 31.03 -10.50 -25.80
C THR A 136 31.83 -9.59 -24.89
N GLN A 137 31.23 -8.49 -24.43
CA GLN A 137 31.85 -7.56 -23.48
C GLN A 137 32.02 -8.19 -22.10
N LEU A 138 31.01 -8.97 -21.61
CA LEU A 138 31.13 -9.71 -20.36
C LEU A 138 32.24 -10.75 -20.39
N ILE A 139 32.37 -11.52 -21.50
CA ILE A 139 33.45 -12.49 -21.67
C ILE A 139 34.79 -11.78 -21.58
N LYS A 140 34.94 -10.66 -22.29
CA LYS A 140 36.19 -9.87 -22.27
C LYS A 140 36.49 -9.37 -20.85
N ALA A 141 35.53 -8.74 -20.19
CA ALA A 141 35.70 -8.21 -18.83
C ALA A 141 36.04 -9.29 -17.80
N CYS A 142 35.40 -10.45 -17.86
CA CYS A 142 35.69 -11.59 -16.99
C CYS A 142 37.09 -12.16 -17.23
N THR A 143 37.52 -12.22 -18.48
CA THR A 143 38.86 -12.72 -18.85
C THR A 143 39.96 -11.74 -18.39
N GLU A 144 39.75 -10.44 -18.60
CA GLU A 144 40.66 -9.39 -18.15
C GLU A 144 40.75 -9.30 -16.63
N ALA A 145 39.63 -9.50 -15.92
CA ALA A 145 39.57 -9.56 -14.46
C ALA A 145 40.26 -10.80 -13.88
N GLY A 146 40.49 -11.84 -14.66
CA GLY A 146 41.10 -13.08 -14.18
C GLY A 146 40.23 -13.77 -13.14
N ILE A 147 38.89 -13.83 -13.37
CA ILE A 147 37.95 -14.42 -12.41
C ILE A 147 38.35 -15.86 -12.06
N LYS A 148 38.12 -16.23 -10.78
CA LYS A 148 38.52 -17.54 -10.26
C LYS A 148 37.39 -18.58 -10.43
N THR A 149 37.82 -19.82 -10.65
CA THR A 149 36.99 -21.02 -10.57
C THR A 149 37.60 -21.98 -9.57
N ASP A 150 36.95 -23.07 -9.27
CA ASP A 150 37.44 -24.14 -8.38
C ASP A 150 38.76 -24.73 -8.90
N LYS A 151 39.06 -24.57 -10.21
CA LYS A 151 40.26 -25.07 -10.87
C LYS A 151 41.38 -24.01 -11.01
N GLY A 152 41.18 -22.80 -10.47
CA GLY A 152 42.11 -21.68 -10.60
C GLY A 152 41.56 -20.52 -11.42
N ILE A 153 42.41 -19.71 -12.06
CA ILE A 153 41.97 -18.62 -12.94
C ILE A 153 41.26 -19.20 -14.16
N ALA A 154 40.03 -18.70 -14.42
CA ALA A 154 39.21 -19.16 -15.54
C ALA A 154 39.88 -18.87 -16.89
N THR A 155 39.94 -19.85 -17.76
CA THR A 155 40.31 -19.65 -19.16
C THR A 155 39.14 -18.98 -19.91
N LYS A 156 39.43 -18.41 -21.09
CA LYS A 156 38.37 -17.84 -21.94
C LYS A 156 37.26 -18.84 -22.24
N LYS A 157 37.61 -20.12 -22.45
CA LYS A 157 36.64 -21.19 -22.70
C LYS A 157 35.73 -21.46 -21.49
N ASP A 158 36.29 -21.39 -20.27
CA ASP A 158 35.49 -21.54 -19.03
C ASP A 158 34.54 -20.37 -18.91
N VAL A 159 34.98 -19.13 -19.21
CA VAL A 159 34.12 -17.93 -19.18
C VAL A 159 33.00 -18.00 -20.22
N GLU A 160 33.28 -18.50 -21.42
CA GLU A 160 32.25 -18.69 -22.45
C GLU A 160 31.18 -19.68 -22.04
N ALA A 161 31.52 -20.66 -21.20
CA ALA A 161 30.56 -21.66 -20.69
C ALA A 161 29.62 -21.12 -19.60
N PHE A 162 29.96 -19.99 -18.94
CA PHE A 162 29.10 -19.37 -17.95
C PHE A 162 27.89 -18.64 -18.60
N SER A 163 26.75 -18.66 -17.96
CA SER A 163 25.64 -17.79 -18.33
C SER A 163 26.00 -16.31 -18.14
N ASN A 164 25.25 -15.40 -18.75
CA ASN A 164 25.48 -13.97 -18.56
C ASN A 164 25.24 -13.53 -17.10
N THR A 165 24.30 -14.17 -16.41
CA THR A 165 24.05 -13.97 -14.98
C THR A 165 25.25 -14.37 -14.14
N GLU A 166 25.83 -15.55 -14.36
CA GLU A 166 27.03 -16.01 -13.66
C GLU A 166 28.25 -15.12 -13.94
N LYS A 167 28.43 -14.67 -15.19
CA LYS A 167 29.50 -13.72 -15.55
C LYS A 167 29.38 -12.43 -14.72
N ARG A 168 28.16 -11.86 -14.58
CA ARG A 168 27.94 -10.65 -13.78
C ARG A 168 28.15 -10.89 -12.28
N GLU A 169 27.66 -12.00 -11.74
CA GLU A 169 27.86 -12.37 -10.33
C GLU A 169 29.36 -12.49 -10.00
N LYS A 170 30.12 -13.14 -10.88
CA LYS A 170 31.56 -13.30 -10.71
C LYS A 170 32.33 -11.97 -10.85
N LEU A 171 31.91 -11.09 -11.76
CA LEU A 171 32.46 -9.74 -11.85
C LEU A 171 32.16 -8.91 -10.62
N LEU A 172 30.93 -8.99 -10.11
CA LEU A 172 30.52 -8.30 -8.88
C LEU A 172 31.39 -8.76 -7.70
N SER A 173 31.54 -10.07 -7.53
CA SER A 173 32.37 -10.64 -6.46
C SER A 173 33.81 -10.18 -6.58
N TYR A 174 34.37 -10.22 -7.78
CA TYR A 174 35.73 -9.75 -8.06
C TYR A 174 35.90 -8.26 -7.73
N TYR A 175 34.94 -7.40 -8.12
CA TYR A 175 35.02 -5.97 -7.85
C TYR A 175 34.92 -5.65 -6.36
N ILE A 176 34.13 -6.44 -5.62
CA ILE A 176 34.03 -6.34 -4.16
C ILE A 176 35.37 -6.77 -3.51
N GLU A 177 35.95 -7.91 -3.90
CA GLU A 177 37.25 -8.40 -3.38
C GLU A 177 38.35 -7.38 -3.62
N MET A 178 38.37 -6.74 -4.78
CA MET A 178 39.41 -5.79 -5.19
C MET A 178 39.12 -4.36 -4.69
N ASN A 179 38.07 -4.16 -3.90
CA ASN A 179 37.66 -2.86 -3.36
C ASN A 179 37.51 -1.76 -4.43
N TYR A 180 36.95 -2.11 -5.59
CA TYR A 180 36.63 -1.11 -6.60
C TYR A 180 35.63 -0.11 -6.06
N GLU A 181 35.87 1.19 -6.29
CA GLU A 181 34.93 2.24 -5.96
C GLU A 181 33.65 2.07 -6.77
N TYR A 182 32.53 2.24 -6.09
CA TYR A 182 31.20 2.21 -6.68
C TYR A 182 30.33 3.31 -6.12
N HIS A 183 29.30 3.67 -6.86
CA HIS A 183 28.25 4.56 -6.40
C HIS A 183 26.88 4.00 -6.78
N TYR A 184 25.83 4.46 -6.11
CA TYR A 184 24.48 4.07 -6.48
C TYR A 184 23.90 5.07 -7.46
N ILE A 185 23.33 4.59 -8.55
CA ILE A 185 22.64 5.37 -9.57
C ILE A 185 21.19 4.93 -9.66
N PHE A 186 20.29 5.85 -9.97
CA PHE A 186 18.95 5.53 -10.42
C PHE A 186 18.96 5.29 -11.93
N ASP A 187 18.92 4.04 -12.33
CA ASP A 187 18.92 3.64 -13.72
C ASP A 187 17.50 3.66 -14.28
N LYS A 188 17.29 4.38 -15.38
CA LYS A 188 15.97 4.61 -15.97
C LYS A 188 15.46 3.37 -16.69
N VAL A 189 14.20 3.03 -16.47
CA VAL A 189 13.52 1.97 -17.20
C VAL A 189 12.98 2.54 -18.51
N PRO A 190 13.45 2.10 -19.67
CA PRO A 190 12.99 2.63 -20.95
C PRO A 190 11.55 2.23 -21.23
N THR A 191 10.78 3.15 -21.78
CA THR A 191 9.39 2.91 -22.20
C THR A 191 9.29 1.98 -23.40
N GLN A 192 10.28 2.02 -24.29
CA GLN A 192 10.32 1.21 -25.52
C GLN A 192 11.53 0.27 -25.54
N GLY A 193 11.42 -0.77 -26.33
CA GLY A 193 12.49 -1.78 -26.47
C GLY A 193 12.55 -2.77 -25.32
N GLN A 194 13.38 -3.78 -25.51
CA GLN A 194 13.73 -4.80 -24.50
C GLN A 194 15.13 -4.52 -24.00
N ASN A 195 15.29 -4.33 -22.69
CA ASN A 195 16.60 -4.28 -22.06
C ASN A 195 16.55 -4.95 -20.68
N ARG A 196 17.70 -5.14 -20.08
CA ARG A 196 17.84 -5.88 -18.83
C ARG A 196 17.14 -5.18 -17.66
N ILE A 197 17.23 -3.83 -17.55
CA ILE A 197 16.58 -3.09 -16.47
C ILE A 197 15.03 -3.20 -16.53
N LYS A 198 14.46 -3.33 -17.72
CA LYS A 198 13.03 -3.54 -17.90
C LYS A 198 12.58 -4.92 -17.43
N LYS A 199 13.43 -5.94 -17.61
CA LYS A 199 13.18 -7.29 -17.07
C LYS A 199 13.26 -7.28 -15.54
N VAL A 200 14.26 -6.58 -14.96
CA VAL A 200 14.37 -6.36 -13.51
C VAL A 200 13.11 -5.69 -12.96
N GLU A 201 12.62 -4.66 -13.63
CA GLU A 201 11.37 -3.98 -13.23
C GLU A 201 10.16 -4.90 -13.30
N ALA A 202 10.08 -5.77 -14.29
CA ALA A 202 8.99 -6.73 -14.42
C ALA A 202 8.99 -7.76 -13.27
N GLU A 203 10.18 -8.27 -12.89
CA GLU A 203 10.31 -9.17 -11.75
C GLU A 203 10.01 -8.45 -10.42
N LEU A 204 10.49 -7.20 -10.27
CA LEU A 204 10.19 -6.37 -9.10
C LEU A 204 8.68 -6.20 -8.92
N LYS A 205 7.95 -5.89 -10.00
CA LYS A 205 6.48 -5.73 -9.97
C LYS A 205 5.73 -6.99 -9.57
N LYS A 206 6.22 -8.17 -9.94
CA LYS A 206 5.60 -9.45 -9.52
C LYS A 206 5.70 -9.67 -8.01
N LEU A 207 6.82 -9.23 -7.40
CA LEU A 207 7.14 -9.45 -6.00
C LEU A 207 6.69 -8.30 -5.09
N MET A 208 6.29 -7.17 -5.67
CA MET A 208 5.79 -6.02 -4.90
C MET A 208 4.50 -6.36 -4.17
N PRO A 209 4.32 -5.80 -2.94
CA PRO A 209 3.05 -5.93 -2.23
C PRO A 209 1.92 -5.22 -2.99
N ARG A 210 0.71 -5.75 -2.88
CA ARG A 210 -0.51 -5.06 -3.29
C ARG A 210 -0.85 -3.99 -2.25
N PHE A 211 -1.45 -2.90 -2.68
CA PHE A 211 -1.92 -1.84 -1.79
C PHE A 211 -3.44 -1.73 -1.86
N GLU A 212 -4.09 -2.08 -0.75
CA GLU A 212 -5.54 -1.96 -0.60
C GLU A 212 -5.84 -0.70 0.21
N TYR A 213 -6.32 0.33 -0.49
CA TYR A 213 -6.58 1.64 0.10
C TYR A 213 -8.06 1.90 0.29
N PHE A 214 -8.45 2.27 1.53
CA PHE A 214 -9.81 2.55 1.96
C PHE A 214 -9.95 3.97 2.45
N VAL A 215 -10.81 4.71 1.77
CA VAL A 215 -11.06 6.15 2.02
C VAL A 215 -12.18 6.30 3.03
N ALA A 216 -12.11 7.35 3.86
CA ALA A 216 -13.11 7.65 4.89
C ALA A 216 -14.55 7.74 4.34
N ASP A 217 -14.70 8.36 3.18
CA ASP A 217 -16.00 8.61 2.53
C ASP A 217 -16.50 7.46 1.63
N SER A 218 -15.80 6.32 1.59
CA SER A 218 -16.28 5.18 0.81
C SER A 218 -17.59 4.67 1.41
N SER A 219 -18.58 4.43 0.58
CA SER A 219 -19.91 3.95 1.01
C SER A 219 -19.81 2.59 1.71
N LEU A 220 -18.80 1.80 1.41
CA LEU A 220 -18.47 0.50 2.02
C LEU A 220 -19.70 -0.40 2.22
N ASP A 221 -20.61 -0.32 1.29
CA ASP A 221 -21.81 -1.15 1.20
C ASP A 221 -21.65 -2.20 0.10
N GLU A 222 -22.69 -2.98 -0.12
CA GLU A 222 -22.72 -4.00 -1.17
C GLU A 222 -22.49 -3.45 -2.58
N SER A 223 -22.62 -2.13 -2.80
CA SER A 223 -22.37 -1.48 -4.09
C SER A 223 -20.91 -1.07 -4.30
N ASP A 224 -20.06 -1.19 -3.27
CA ASP A 224 -18.64 -0.82 -3.40
C ASP A 224 -17.96 -1.64 -4.49
N THR A 225 -17.43 -0.93 -5.47
CA THR A 225 -16.84 -1.55 -6.67
C THR A 225 -15.69 -2.51 -6.35
N LYS A 226 -14.93 -2.27 -5.29
CA LYS A 226 -13.80 -3.12 -4.89
C LYS A 226 -14.30 -4.44 -4.32
N ILE A 227 -15.31 -4.38 -3.45
CA ILE A 227 -15.96 -5.57 -2.87
C ILE A 227 -16.60 -6.40 -3.98
N GLN A 228 -17.35 -5.76 -4.87
CA GLN A 228 -17.97 -6.43 -6.01
C GLN A 228 -16.95 -7.06 -6.95
N ASN A 229 -15.86 -6.37 -7.26
CA ASN A 229 -14.82 -6.90 -8.15
C ASN A 229 -14.12 -8.12 -7.53
N TYR A 230 -13.81 -8.07 -6.24
CA TYR A 230 -13.20 -9.22 -5.55
C TYR A 230 -14.06 -10.50 -5.67
N PHE A 231 -15.34 -10.41 -5.33
CA PHE A 231 -16.25 -11.56 -5.44
C PHE A 231 -16.48 -11.99 -6.89
N ARG A 232 -16.47 -11.04 -7.83
CA ARG A 232 -16.51 -11.38 -9.28
C ARG A 232 -15.28 -12.14 -9.72
N ASP A 233 -14.09 -11.68 -9.33
CA ASP A 233 -12.84 -12.32 -9.71
C ASP A 233 -12.74 -13.73 -9.11
N LEU A 234 -13.16 -13.91 -7.86
CA LEU A 234 -13.25 -15.21 -7.21
C LEU A 234 -14.22 -16.13 -7.97
N ALA A 235 -15.43 -15.68 -8.24
CA ALA A 235 -16.42 -16.47 -8.97
C ALA A 235 -15.97 -16.78 -10.40
N LEU A 236 -15.32 -15.82 -11.10
CA LEU A 236 -14.78 -16.05 -12.44
C LEU A 236 -13.64 -17.08 -12.44
N SER A 237 -12.79 -17.06 -11.42
CA SER A 237 -11.72 -18.06 -11.27
C SER A 237 -12.32 -19.47 -11.06
N THR A 238 -13.34 -19.59 -10.23
CA THR A 238 -14.07 -20.84 -9.99
C THR A 238 -14.75 -21.34 -11.28
N ILE A 239 -15.45 -20.43 -12.00
CA ILE A 239 -16.09 -20.79 -13.28
C ILE A 239 -15.05 -21.30 -14.29
N LYS A 240 -13.90 -20.63 -14.40
CA LYS A 240 -12.86 -21.01 -15.37
C LYS A 240 -12.16 -22.31 -15.03
N ASN A 241 -11.97 -22.60 -13.76
CA ASN A 241 -11.14 -23.71 -13.30
C ASN A 241 -11.94 -24.96 -12.97
N GLU A 242 -13.20 -24.81 -12.54
CA GLU A 242 -13.97 -25.89 -11.92
C GLU A 242 -15.30 -26.18 -12.64
N ILE A 243 -15.81 -25.24 -13.46
CA ILE A 243 -17.15 -25.35 -14.08
C ILE A 243 -17.03 -25.34 -15.61
N ASP A 244 -17.53 -26.38 -16.26
CA ASP A 244 -17.70 -26.37 -17.71
C ASP A 244 -19.00 -25.65 -18.10
N THR A 245 -18.87 -24.40 -18.54
CA THR A 245 -20.00 -23.57 -18.99
C THR A 245 -20.29 -23.69 -20.49
N SER A 246 -19.49 -24.45 -21.23
CA SER A 246 -19.50 -24.47 -22.71
C SER A 246 -20.82 -24.89 -23.29
N GLU A 247 -21.48 -25.88 -22.69
CA GLU A 247 -22.78 -26.40 -23.16
C GLU A 247 -23.91 -25.39 -22.93
N SER A 248 -23.93 -24.77 -21.73
CA SER A 248 -24.92 -23.75 -21.37
C SER A 248 -24.77 -22.50 -22.23
N GLU A 249 -23.54 -22.02 -22.44
CA GLU A 249 -23.25 -20.89 -23.33
C GLU A 249 -23.67 -21.15 -24.74
N THR A 250 -23.40 -22.34 -25.27
CA THR A 250 -23.76 -22.72 -26.62
C THR A 250 -25.29 -22.73 -26.80
N LEU A 251 -26.03 -23.25 -25.84
CA LEU A 251 -27.48 -23.31 -25.87
C LEU A 251 -28.13 -21.94 -25.81
N ILE A 252 -27.65 -21.06 -24.93
CA ILE A 252 -28.11 -19.67 -24.84
C ILE A 252 -27.74 -18.89 -26.11
N ARG A 253 -26.51 -19.04 -26.60
CA ARG A 253 -26.03 -18.41 -27.83
C ARG A 253 -26.93 -18.77 -29.04
N LEU A 254 -27.21 -20.04 -29.22
CA LEU A 254 -28.08 -20.51 -30.29
C LEU A 254 -29.50 -19.90 -30.23
N ARG A 255 -30.04 -19.78 -29.03
CA ARG A 255 -31.38 -19.26 -28.81
C ARG A 255 -31.45 -17.73 -29.07
N LEU A 256 -30.46 -16.99 -28.58
CA LEU A 256 -30.36 -15.54 -28.84
C LEU A 256 -30.04 -15.23 -30.28
N GLN A 257 -29.12 -15.99 -30.91
CA GLN A 257 -28.71 -15.77 -32.28
C GLN A 257 -29.92 -15.91 -33.25
N LYS A 258 -30.80 -16.88 -33.01
CA LYS A 258 -32.06 -17.02 -33.82
C LYS A 258 -32.93 -15.75 -33.76
N VAL A 259 -33.00 -15.07 -32.66
CA VAL A 259 -33.77 -13.81 -32.52
C VAL A 259 -33.04 -12.67 -33.22
N LEU A 260 -31.74 -12.58 -33.01
CA LEU A 260 -30.89 -11.55 -33.61
C LEU A 260 -30.82 -11.67 -35.13
N ASP A 261 -30.78 -12.89 -35.66
CA ASP A 261 -30.80 -13.13 -37.12
C ASP A 261 -32.11 -12.64 -37.75
N LYS A 262 -33.25 -12.79 -37.08
CA LYS A 262 -34.51 -12.23 -37.52
C LYS A 262 -34.51 -10.69 -37.53
N ILE A 263 -33.88 -10.08 -36.53
CA ILE A 263 -33.77 -8.63 -36.44
C ILE A 263 -32.82 -8.11 -37.52
N THR A 264 -31.64 -8.72 -37.65
CA THR A 264 -30.66 -8.33 -38.69
C THR A 264 -31.20 -8.53 -40.12
N ALA A 265 -31.95 -9.59 -40.36
CA ALA A 265 -32.62 -9.78 -41.66
C ALA A 265 -33.56 -8.62 -41.98
N LYS A 266 -34.36 -8.15 -41.02
CA LYS A 266 -35.27 -7.01 -41.23
C LYS A 266 -34.49 -5.70 -41.43
N ILE A 267 -33.40 -5.48 -40.73
CA ILE A 267 -32.54 -4.30 -40.93
C ILE A 267 -31.89 -4.35 -42.32
N ASN A 268 -31.32 -5.49 -42.68
CA ASN A 268 -30.62 -5.67 -43.94
C ASN A 268 -31.54 -5.62 -45.17
N ALA A 269 -32.84 -5.78 -44.97
CA ALA A 269 -33.82 -5.61 -46.05
C ALA A 269 -34.04 -4.12 -46.43
N VAL A 270 -33.66 -3.17 -45.58
CA VAL A 270 -33.89 -1.73 -45.80
C VAL A 270 -32.60 -0.90 -45.91
N VAL A 271 -31.42 -1.49 -45.62
CA VAL A 271 -30.13 -0.83 -45.76
C VAL A 271 -29.39 -1.23 -47.02
N PRO A 272 -28.52 -0.38 -47.60
CA PRO A 272 -27.70 -0.72 -48.78
C PRO A 272 -26.81 -1.94 -48.52
N ALA A 273 -26.46 -2.67 -49.56
CA ALA A 273 -25.60 -3.85 -49.46
C ALA A 273 -24.20 -3.58 -48.87
N THR A 274 -23.75 -2.33 -48.93
CA THR A 274 -22.48 -1.85 -48.33
C THR A 274 -22.56 -1.57 -46.86
N GLU A 275 -23.76 -1.54 -46.25
CA GLU A 275 -24.02 -1.17 -44.85
C GLU A 275 -24.72 -2.28 -44.07
N GLN A 276 -24.59 -3.52 -44.50
CA GLN A 276 -25.25 -4.64 -43.85
C GLN A 276 -24.76 -4.84 -42.40
N VAL A 277 -25.72 -5.11 -41.51
CA VAL A 277 -25.49 -5.31 -40.08
C VAL A 277 -25.38 -6.81 -39.79
N ARG A 278 -24.45 -7.16 -38.87
CA ARG A 278 -24.30 -8.50 -38.33
C ARG A 278 -24.36 -8.42 -36.80
N ALA A 279 -25.20 -9.20 -36.18
CA ALA A 279 -25.27 -9.30 -34.73
C ALA A 279 -24.40 -10.46 -34.22
N ARG A 280 -23.81 -10.27 -33.06
CA ARG A 280 -22.99 -11.27 -32.37
C ARG A 280 -23.38 -11.34 -30.88
N VAL A 281 -23.34 -12.55 -30.31
CA VAL A 281 -23.57 -12.79 -28.89
C VAL A 281 -22.23 -13.11 -28.22
N ASP A 282 -21.84 -12.29 -27.29
CA ASP A 282 -20.67 -12.51 -26.45
C ASP A 282 -21.11 -12.69 -24.99
N PHE A 283 -20.49 -13.65 -24.27
CA PHE A 283 -20.74 -13.89 -22.86
C PHE A 283 -19.69 -13.20 -22.01
N ASP A 284 -20.16 -12.43 -21.04
CA ASP A 284 -19.33 -11.80 -20.04
C ASP A 284 -19.88 -12.13 -18.63
N TRP A 285 -19.39 -13.22 -18.08
CA TRP A 285 -19.80 -13.70 -16.75
C TRP A 285 -19.52 -12.68 -15.64
N SER A 286 -18.57 -11.77 -15.83
CA SER A 286 -18.25 -10.73 -14.84
C SER A 286 -19.40 -9.77 -14.60
N LYS A 287 -20.30 -9.58 -15.58
CA LYS A 287 -21.46 -8.68 -15.46
C LYS A 287 -22.70 -9.32 -14.86
N ILE A 288 -22.70 -10.64 -14.70
CA ILE A 288 -23.87 -11.38 -14.21
C ILE A 288 -23.80 -11.61 -12.70
N ILE A 289 -22.58 -11.58 -12.12
CA ILE A 289 -22.35 -11.87 -10.71
C ILE A 289 -22.41 -10.59 -9.93
N SER A 290 -23.30 -10.56 -8.93
CA SER A 290 -23.35 -9.52 -7.90
C SER A 290 -23.53 -10.18 -6.53
N THR A 291 -22.87 -9.63 -5.52
CA THR A 291 -22.97 -10.08 -4.14
C THR A 291 -23.66 -9.00 -3.29
N SER A 292 -24.44 -9.41 -2.30
CA SER A 292 -25.08 -8.51 -1.36
C SER A 292 -24.94 -9.05 0.06
N PHE A 293 -24.85 -8.13 1.03
CA PHE A 293 -24.86 -8.46 2.44
C PHE A 293 -26.16 -7.97 3.07
N GLU A 294 -26.81 -8.84 3.82
CA GLU A 294 -28.04 -8.53 4.49
C GLU A 294 -27.94 -8.88 5.97
N SER A 295 -28.42 -8.00 6.83
CA SER A 295 -28.58 -8.32 8.24
C SER A 295 -29.95 -8.94 8.49
N ILE A 296 -29.98 -10.07 9.16
CA ILE A 296 -31.21 -10.78 9.52
C ILE A 296 -31.78 -10.17 10.82
N SER A 297 -33.03 -9.78 10.79
CA SER A 297 -33.76 -9.31 11.96
C SER A 297 -35.07 -10.07 12.09
N ASN A 298 -35.73 -9.97 13.24
CA ASN A 298 -37.06 -10.55 13.47
C ASN A 298 -38.16 -9.99 12.53
N LYS A 299 -37.86 -8.91 11.79
CA LYS A 299 -38.76 -8.24 10.84
C LYS A 299 -38.38 -8.49 9.38
N GLY A 300 -37.37 -9.34 9.12
CA GLY A 300 -36.88 -9.66 7.78
C GLY A 300 -35.44 -9.25 7.54
N ALA A 301 -34.96 -9.49 6.34
CA ALA A 301 -33.61 -9.12 5.89
C ALA A 301 -33.54 -7.62 5.58
N ILE A 302 -32.49 -6.97 6.05
CA ILE A 302 -32.24 -5.53 5.82
C ILE A 302 -30.92 -5.43 5.07
N PRO A 303 -30.89 -4.91 3.83
CA PRO A 303 -29.65 -4.68 3.08
C PRO A 303 -28.65 -3.82 3.86
N LEU A 304 -27.35 -4.09 3.65
CA LEU A 304 -26.28 -3.38 4.34
C LEU A 304 -26.32 -1.87 4.07
N SER A 305 -26.69 -1.47 2.84
CA SER A 305 -26.89 -0.08 2.43
C SER A 305 -27.90 0.68 3.31
N ASN A 306 -28.87 -0.02 3.89
CA ASN A 306 -29.87 0.54 4.80
C ASN A 306 -29.48 0.49 6.28
N ARG A 307 -28.24 0.07 6.58
CA ARG A 307 -27.66 0.09 7.93
C ARG A 307 -26.87 1.37 8.17
N GLY A 308 -26.72 1.74 9.44
CA GLY A 308 -25.88 2.85 9.85
C GLY A 308 -24.40 2.61 9.54
N ASP A 309 -23.63 3.68 9.37
CA ASP A 309 -22.22 3.65 8.98
C ASP A 309 -21.35 2.78 9.88
N GLY A 310 -21.61 2.76 11.19
CA GLY A 310 -20.89 1.90 12.12
C GLY A 310 -21.02 0.41 11.79
N PHE A 311 -22.22 -0.05 11.39
CA PHE A 311 -22.42 -1.45 10.99
C PHE A 311 -21.71 -1.76 9.67
N ARG A 312 -21.76 -0.85 8.71
CA ARG A 312 -21.03 -0.98 7.43
C ARG A 312 -19.52 -1.10 7.67
N ARG A 313 -18.97 -0.31 8.60
CA ARG A 313 -17.55 -0.39 8.99
C ARG A 313 -17.16 -1.77 9.57
N ILE A 314 -18.02 -2.34 10.43
CA ILE A 314 -17.78 -3.69 10.99
C ILE A 314 -17.79 -4.74 9.88
N THR A 315 -18.73 -4.67 8.94
CA THR A 315 -18.82 -5.60 7.81
C THR A 315 -17.58 -5.48 6.90
N MET A 316 -17.12 -4.27 6.65
CA MET A 316 -15.88 -4.02 5.93
C MET A 316 -14.68 -4.68 6.62
N MET A 317 -14.58 -4.61 7.94
CA MET A 317 -13.48 -5.26 8.68
C MET A 317 -13.50 -6.77 8.52
N ALA A 318 -14.69 -7.39 8.61
CA ALA A 318 -14.84 -8.82 8.36
C ALA A 318 -14.42 -9.21 6.93
N TYR A 319 -14.72 -8.35 5.93
CA TYR A 319 -14.26 -8.54 4.56
C TYR A 319 -12.71 -8.54 4.47
N PHE A 320 -12.03 -7.61 5.17
CA PHE A 320 -10.56 -7.58 5.15
C PHE A 320 -9.92 -8.75 5.85
N GLU A 321 -10.50 -9.19 6.97
CA GLU A 321 -10.06 -10.41 7.65
C GLU A 321 -10.14 -11.60 6.68
N SER A 322 -11.29 -11.78 6.01
CA SER A 322 -11.45 -12.84 5.01
C SER A 322 -10.48 -12.70 3.83
N LEU A 323 -10.28 -11.48 3.33
CA LEU A 323 -9.33 -11.22 2.25
C LEU A 323 -7.89 -11.60 2.66
N ALA A 324 -7.50 -11.27 3.88
CA ALA A 324 -6.19 -11.61 4.42
C ALA A 324 -6.01 -13.12 4.64
N GLU A 325 -7.08 -13.85 4.97
CA GLU A 325 -7.04 -15.30 5.13
C GLU A 325 -6.97 -16.08 3.81
N GLU A 326 -7.67 -15.59 2.77
CA GLU A 326 -7.76 -16.30 1.48
C GLU A 326 -6.56 -16.07 0.55
N ILE A 327 -5.87 -14.93 0.68
CA ILE A 327 -4.71 -14.61 -0.18
C ILE A 327 -3.45 -15.18 0.48
N GLU A 328 -3.33 -16.50 0.52
CA GLU A 328 -2.08 -17.17 0.88
C GLU A 328 -0.94 -16.72 -0.06
N HIS A 329 0.18 -16.27 0.51
CA HIS A 329 1.45 -15.93 -0.17
C HIS A 329 1.55 -14.57 -0.90
N GLN A 330 0.57 -13.68 -0.86
CA GLN A 330 0.75 -12.33 -1.37
C GLN A 330 0.96 -11.32 -0.22
N ASN A 331 2.03 -10.54 -0.29
CA ASN A 331 2.23 -9.41 0.61
C ASN A 331 1.19 -8.32 0.29
N ILE A 332 0.38 -7.94 1.28
CA ILE A 332 -0.61 -6.87 1.17
C ILE A 332 -0.27 -5.77 2.16
N ILE A 333 -0.39 -4.54 1.71
CA ILE A 333 -0.37 -3.35 2.55
C ILE A 333 -1.79 -2.81 2.60
N PHE A 334 -2.39 -2.74 3.77
CA PHE A 334 -3.70 -2.15 3.99
C PHE A 334 -3.55 -0.69 4.41
N GLY A 335 -4.18 0.23 3.69
CA GLY A 335 -4.23 1.65 4.01
C GLY A 335 -5.64 2.08 4.36
N PHE A 336 -5.86 2.57 5.58
CA PHE A 336 -7.16 3.01 6.07
C PHE A 336 -7.13 4.51 6.37
N GLU A 337 -8.03 5.25 5.75
CA GLU A 337 -8.25 6.67 6.03
C GLU A 337 -9.41 6.81 7.01
N GLU A 338 -9.09 7.24 8.25
CA GLU A 338 -10.04 7.49 9.33
C GLU A 338 -11.09 6.37 9.52
N PRO A 339 -10.66 5.12 9.71
CA PRO A 339 -11.57 3.98 9.74
C PRO A 339 -12.53 4.01 10.95
N GLU A 340 -12.21 4.80 11.95
CA GLU A 340 -13.00 5.01 13.17
C GLU A 340 -14.20 5.96 13.01
N THR A 341 -14.27 6.68 11.90
CA THR A 341 -15.33 7.67 11.66
C THR A 341 -16.72 7.03 11.82
N PHE A 342 -17.61 7.69 12.55
CA PHE A 342 -18.95 7.21 12.93
C PHE A 342 -19.00 6.00 13.88
N LEU A 343 -17.88 5.55 14.45
CA LEU A 343 -17.86 4.48 15.45
C LEU A 343 -17.89 5.03 16.88
N HIS A 344 -18.67 4.36 17.74
CA HIS A 344 -18.61 4.58 19.17
C HIS A 344 -17.23 4.18 19.72
N PRO A 345 -16.69 4.83 20.79
CA PRO A 345 -15.37 4.54 21.33
C PRO A 345 -15.07 3.04 21.57
N SER A 346 -16.01 2.29 22.11
CA SER A 346 -15.83 0.83 22.30
C SER A 346 -15.69 0.06 20.97
N ALA A 347 -16.36 0.51 19.91
CA ALA A 347 -16.23 -0.07 18.58
C ALA A 347 -14.89 0.32 17.92
N GLN A 348 -14.36 1.52 18.24
CA GLN A 348 -13.02 1.95 17.80
C GLN A 348 -11.91 1.10 18.42
N GLU A 349 -12.06 0.71 19.69
CA GLU A 349 -11.14 -0.22 20.35
C GLU A 349 -11.13 -1.60 19.66
N ASN A 350 -12.31 -2.16 19.40
CA ASN A 350 -12.46 -3.43 18.70
C ASN A 350 -11.90 -3.35 17.27
N LEU A 351 -12.13 -2.25 16.57
CA LEU A 351 -11.56 -1.98 15.25
C LEU A 351 -10.03 -2.02 15.29
N PHE A 352 -9.43 -1.31 16.24
CA PHE A 352 -7.97 -1.29 16.40
C PHE A 352 -7.41 -2.69 16.66
N ASP A 353 -8.03 -3.47 17.55
CA ASP A 353 -7.58 -4.81 17.88
C ASP A 353 -7.59 -5.73 16.63
N LYS A 354 -8.63 -5.65 15.80
CA LYS A 354 -8.74 -6.39 14.55
C LYS A 354 -7.67 -5.96 13.53
N LEU A 355 -7.44 -4.65 13.36
CA LEU A 355 -6.38 -4.14 12.48
C LEU A 355 -5.00 -4.57 12.96
N PHE A 356 -4.80 -4.64 14.27
CA PHE A 356 -3.57 -5.16 14.84
C PHE A 356 -3.42 -6.66 14.61
N ASP A 357 -4.50 -7.44 14.70
CA ASP A 357 -4.48 -8.88 14.44
C ASP A 357 -4.10 -9.20 12.98
N ILE A 358 -4.55 -8.41 12.01
CA ILE A 358 -4.14 -8.50 10.61
C ILE A 358 -2.60 -8.40 10.48
N THR A 359 -1.95 -7.56 11.29
CA THR A 359 -0.47 -7.45 11.24
C THR A 359 0.24 -8.71 11.72
N LYS A 360 -0.37 -9.50 12.62
CA LYS A 360 0.19 -10.78 13.10
C LYS A 360 0.24 -11.85 12.01
N SER A 361 -0.62 -11.73 10.99
CA SER A 361 -0.60 -12.58 9.80
C SER A 361 0.47 -12.17 8.77
N GLY A 362 1.34 -11.21 9.11
CA GLY A 362 2.45 -10.76 8.27
C GLY A 362 2.13 -9.61 7.31
N TYR A 363 0.92 -9.07 7.34
CA TYR A 363 0.53 -7.92 6.54
C TYR A 363 0.97 -6.59 7.17
N GLN A 364 1.10 -5.55 6.36
CA GLN A 364 1.40 -4.20 6.82
C GLN A 364 0.12 -3.36 6.83
N VAL A 365 -0.11 -2.64 7.92
CA VAL A 365 -1.30 -1.79 8.09
C VAL A 365 -0.88 -0.35 8.32
N ILE A 366 -1.49 0.58 7.58
CA ILE A 366 -1.28 2.03 7.71
C ILE A 366 -2.64 2.67 7.97
N ILE A 367 -2.76 3.36 9.09
CA ILE A 367 -4.00 4.02 9.52
C ILE A 367 -3.75 5.51 9.63
N THR A 368 -4.61 6.34 9.06
CA THR A 368 -4.68 7.76 9.43
C THR A 368 -5.84 7.93 10.40
N THR A 369 -5.64 8.66 11.48
CA THR A 369 -6.67 8.78 12.52
C THR A 369 -6.67 10.14 13.21
N HIS A 370 -7.86 10.53 13.69
CA HIS A 370 -8.08 11.60 14.64
C HIS A 370 -8.57 11.08 16.01
N SER A 371 -8.70 9.76 16.17
CA SER A 371 -9.26 9.16 17.38
C SER A 371 -8.26 9.13 18.53
N PRO A 372 -8.56 9.77 19.66
CA PRO A 372 -7.78 9.59 20.89
C PRO A 372 -7.74 8.13 21.36
N VAL A 373 -8.79 7.36 21.07
CA VAL A 373 -8.91 5.94 21.45
C VAL A 373 -7.87 5.09 20.72
N ILE A 374 -7.79 5.26 19.39
CA ILE A 374 -6.79 4.55 18.56
C ILE A 374 -5.38 4.94 18.96
N VAL A 375 -5.13 6.24 19.20
CA VAL A 375 -3.82 6.72 19.63
C VAL A 375 -3.43 6.15 21.00
N ALA A 376 -4.35 6.13 21.95
CA ALA A 376 -4.11 5.59 23.30
C ALA A 376 -3.81 4.08 23.30
N LYS A 377 -4.41 3.32 22.39
CA LYS A 377 -4.13 1.88 22.20
C LYS A 377 -2.82 1.60 21.46
N SER A 378 -2.32 2.59 20.71
CA SER A 378 -1.12 2.42 19.87
C SER A 378 0.15 2.49 20.72
N CYS A 379 1.11 1.61 20.43
CA CYS A 379 2.46 1.73 21.00
C CYS A 379 3.19 2.93 20.35
N LYS A 380 4.03 3.62 21.12
CA LYS A 380 4.83 4.78 20.64
C LYS A 380 5.57 4.48 19.31
N ARG A 381 6.15 3.30 19.18
CA ARG A 381 6.88 2.86 17.97
C ARG A 381 6.03 2.80 16.71
N HIS A 382 4.70 2.75 16.82
CA HIS A 382 3.76 2.70 15.71
C HIS A 382 3.16 4.06 15.39
N LEU A 383 3.35 5.05 16.29
CA LEU A 383 2.81 6.39 16.13
C LEU A 383 3.71 7.24 15.25
N HIS A 384 3.11 7.92 14.31
CA HIS A 384 3.73 8.86 13.40
C HIS A 384 2.97 10.17 13.45
N HIS A 385 3.65 11.27 13.75
CA HIS A 385 3.04 12.58 13.87
C HIS A 385 3.32 13.41 12.61
N VAL A 386 2.27 13.90 11.98
CA VAL A 386 2.36 14.79 10.82
C VAL A 386 1.94 16.18 11.24
N LEU A 387 2.84 17.14 11.03
CA LEU A 387 2.67 18.55 11.35
C LEU A 387 2.71 19.38 10.07
N LYS A 388 2.02 20.53 10.11
CA LYS A 388 2.14 21.56 9.07
C LYS A 388 2.87 22.76 9.66
N GLU A 389 4.11 22.98 9.25
CA GLU A 389 4.96 24.07 9.70
C GLU A 389 5.31 24.97 8.51
N ASN A 390 5.05 26.26 8.61
CA ASN A 390 5.36 27.23 7.56
C ASN A 390 4.82 26.86 6.15
N GLY A 391 3.70 26.16 6.09
CA GLY A 391 3.09 25.72 4.84
C GLY A 391 3.60 24.38 4.31
N ASP A 392 4.64 23.81 4.89
CA ASP A 392 5.20 22.50 4.53
C ASP A 392 4.79 21.40 5.53
N TYR A 393 4.71 20.16 5.06
CA TYR A 393 4.40 19.03 5.92
C TYR A 393 5.69 18.43 6.49
N ARG A 394 5.70 18.32 7.82
CA ARG A 394 6.77 17.65 8.57
C ARG A 394 6.28 16.31 9.09
N TYR A 395 7.16 15.34 9.04
CA TYR A 395 6.86 13.98 9.46
C TYR A 395 7.82 13.54 10.56
N HIS A 396 7.26 13.13 11.69
CA HIS A 396 8.02 12.63 12.84
C HIS A 396 7.60 11.17 13.10
N ALA A 397 8.54 10.25 12.90
CA ALA A 397 8.37 8.84 13.26
C ALA A 397 8.68 8.64 14.75
N GLU A 398 8.04 7.66 15.38
CA GLU A 398 8.33 7.23 16.75
C GLU A 398 8.21 8.40 17.74
N VAL A 399 7.01 8.90 17.91
CA VAL A 399 6.72 10.11 18.67
C VAL A 399 7.10 9.94 20.14
N ASP A 400 8.06 10.72 20.61
CA ASP A 400 8.45 10.75 22.03
C ASP A 400 7.49 11.60 22.87
N ASN A 401 6.92 12.65 22.28
CA ASN A 401 6.06 13.60 22.97
C ASN A 401 4.59 13.41 22.62
N VAL A 402 3.89 12.57 23.37
CA VAL A 402 2.44 12.32 23.21
C VAL A 402 1.60 13.57 23.51
N LEU A 403 2.13 14.56 24.22
CA LEU A 403 1.43 15.82 24.54
C LEU A 403 1.14 16.65 23.29
N GLU A 404 2.04 16.66 22.32
CA GLU A 404 1.83 17.37 21.06
C GLU A 404 0.68 16.74 20.26
N ILE A 405 0.65 15.40 20.21
CA ILE A 405 -0.46 14.67 19.60
C ILE A 405 -1.77 14.98 20.32
N ALA A 406 -1.79 14.96 21.66
CA ALA A 406 -3.00 15.26 22.43
C ALA A 406 -3.53 16.68 22.14
N ASN A 407 -2.63 17.67 22.03
CA ASN A 407 -3.01 19.02 21.65
C ASN A 407 -3.59 19.09 20.23
N ASP A 408 -3.03 18.34 19.29
CA ASP A 408 -3.49 18.28 17.89
C ASP A 408 -4.84 17.59 17.75
N LEU A 409 -5.13 16.62 18.62
CA LEU A 409 -6.44 15.98 18.73
C LEU A 409 -7.50 16.85 19.45
N GLY A 410 -7.13 18.08 19.87
CA GLY A 410 -8.03 18.98 20.59
C GLY A 410 -8.18 18.64 22.07
N ILE A 411 -7.45 17.65 22.56
CA ILE A 411 -7.34 17.36 23.99
C ILE A 411 -6.46 18.45 24.56
N LYS A 412 -7.06 19.51 25.11
CA LYS A 412 -6.35 20.57 25.83
C LYS A 412 -6.22 20.14 27.30
N PRO A 413 -5.12 19.49 27.68
CA PRO A 413 -4.89 19.29 29.11
C PRO A 413 -4.55 20.66 29.69
N ASP A 414 -5.27 21.06 30.71
CA ASP A 414 -4.77 22.10 31.59
C ASP A 414 -3.33 21.74 31.96
N SER A 415 -2.40 22.69 31.86
CA SER A 415 -0.97 22.48 32.08
C SER A 415 -0.65 21.80 33.43
N THR A 416 -1.60 21.82 34.38
CA THR A 416 -1.52 21.15 35.66
C THR A 416 -2.00 19.68 35.66
N PHE A 417 -2.61 19.22 34.56
CA PHE A 417 -3.32 17.95 34.50
C PHE A 417 -2.41 16.76 34.13
N PHE A 418 -1.59 16.87 33.09
CA PHE A 418 -0.70 15.79 32.67
C PHE A 418 0.34 15.37 33.71
N PRO A 419 1.03 16.29 34.41
CA PRO A 419 1.90 15.92 35.51
C PRO A 419 1.15 15.22 36.64
N ALA A 420 -0.15 15.47 36.80
CA ALA A 420 -0.97 14.78 37.79
C ALA A 420 -1.33 13.35 37.33
N ILE A 421 -1.58 13.14 36.02
CA ILE A 421 -1.79 11.79 35.45
C ILE A 421 -0.53 10.95 35.57
N GLU A 422 0.60 11.46 35.12
CA GLU A 422 1.89 10.73 35.19
C GLU A 422 2.26 10.31 36.61
N LYS A 423 1.89 11.11 37.60
CA LYS A 423 2.15 10.83 39.02
C LYS A 423 1.04 10.04 39.72
N SER A 424 -0.10 9.81 39.05
CA SER A 424 -1.25 9.15 39.63
C SER A 424 -1.15 7.64 39.51
N LYS A 425 -1.36 6.91 40.58
CA LYS A 425 -1.46 5.44 40.59
C LYS A 425 -2.81 4.94 40.04
N LEU A 426 -3.80 5.80 40.00
CA LEU A 426 -5.16 5.51 39.57
C LEU A 426 -5.73 6.76 38.91
N LEU A 427 -6.29 6.61 37.70
CA LEU A 427 -7.05 7.61 36.99
C LEU A 427 -8.49 7.16 36.90
N LEU A 428 -9.42 8.01 37.35
CA LEU A 428 -10.86 7.79 37.24
C LEU A 428 -11.42 8.75 36.18
N LEU A 429 -11.94 8.19 35.11
CA LEU A 429 -12.62 8.91 34.05
C LEU A 429 -14.12 8.83 34.28
N LEU A 430 -14.82 9.97 34.21
CA LEU A 430 -16.25 10.09 34.41
C LEU A 430 -16.88 10.80 33.21
N GLU A 431 -18.10 10.45 32.86
CA GLU A 431 -18.77 10.89 31.63
C GLU A 431 -19.18 12.38 31.66
N GLY A 432 -19.46 12.93 32.84
CA GLY A 432 -19.89 14.31 32.94
C GLY A 432 -19.55 14.99 34.29
N ILE A 433 -19.78 16.29 34.31
CA ILE A 433 -19.52 17.14 35.52
C ILE A 433 -20.41 16.73 36.71
N ASP A 434 -21.62 16.27 36.43
CA ASP A 434 -22.56 15.82 37.43
C ASP A 434 -22.09 14.53 38.09
N ASP A 435 -21.51 13.61 37.31
CA ASP A 435 -20.91 12.38 37.83
C ASP A 435 -19.69 12.67 38.70
N CYS A 436 -18.87 13.64 38.28
CA CYS A 436 -17.76 14.13 39.12
C CYS A 436 -18.23 14.69 40.44
N THR A 437 -19.34 15.45 40.44
CA THR A 437 -19.90 16.06 41.60
C THR A 437 -20.53 15.02 42.53
N ALA A 438 -21.29 14.08 41.97
CA ALA A 438 -21.90 12.95 42.69
C ALA A 438 -20.81 12.08 43.34
N PHE A 439 -19.76 11.73 42.58
CA PHE A 439 -18.66 10.92 43.09
C PHE A 439 -17.86 11.62 44.20
N LYS A 440 -17.63 12.94 44.08
CA LYS A 440 -17.03 13.75 45.12
C LYS A 440 -17.87 13.78 46.40
N TYR A 441 -19.19 13.85 46.24
CA TYR A 441 -20.13 13.84 47.36
C TYR A 441 -20.17 12.48 48.08
N ILE A 442 -20.29 11.40 47.32
CA ILE A 442 -20.31 10.02 47.81
C ILE A 442 -18.95 9.71 48.53
N SER A 443 -17.84 10.06 47.90
CA SER A 443 -16.52 9.82 48.49
C SER A 443 -16.28 10.57 49.78
N LYS A 444 -16.85 11.78 49.95
CA LYS A 444 -16.80 12.54 51.20
C LYS A 444 -17.67 11.94 52.28
N SER A 445 -18.82 11.34 51.89
CA SER A 445 -19.76 10.74 52.85
C SER A 445 -19.33 9.34 53.32
N THR A 446 -18.65 8.58 52.47
CA THR A 446 -18.36 7.16 52.73
C THR A 446 -16.94 6.88 53.20
N MET A 447 -15.96 7.75 52.91
CA MET A 447 -14.54 7.54 53.22
C MET A 447 -13.90 8.73 53.97
N LYS A 448 -13.63 8.53 55.22
CA LYS A 448 -12.92 9.50 56.03
C LYS A 448 -11.56 9.93 55.44
N LYS A 449 -11.43 11.24 55.12
CA LYS A 449 -10.19 12.03 54.89
C LYS A 449 -9.10 11.55 53.95
N ARG A 450 -9.00 10.29 53.57
CA ARG A 450 -7.88 9.82 52.67
C ARG A 450 -8.14 9.99 51.17
N LEU A 451 -9.37 9.93 50.74
CA LEU A 451 -9.74 10.08 49.29
C LEU A 451 -9.90 11.53 48.85
N SER A 452 -10.12 12.47 49.75
CA SER A 452 -10.28 13.89 49.38
C SER A 452 -9.00 14.53 48.80
N ARG A 453 -7.84 13.90 48.99
CA ARG A 453 -6.57 14.30 48.34
C ARG A 453 -6.37 13.70 46.97
N ILE A 454 -7.07 12.61 46.64
CA ILE A 454 -6.94 11.88 45.36
C ILE A 454 -7.87 12.49 44.29
N ILE A 455 -9.01 13.09 44.69
CA ILE A 455 -10.02 13.63 43.79
C ILE A 455 -9.90 15.16 43.64
N SER A 456 -8.69 15.69 43.69
CA SER A 456 -8.50 17.15 43.60
C SER A 456 -8.63 17.70 42.18
N LYS A 457 -8.62 16.84 41.16
CA LYS A 457 -8.76 17.24 39.73
C LYS A 457 -9.62 16.23 39.00
N SER A 458 -10.73 16.68 38.44
CA SER A 458 -11.64 15.91 37.58
C SER A 458 -11.57 16.44 36.16
N LEU A 459 -11.49 15.55 35.21
CA LEU A 459 -11.70 15.81 33.80
C LEU A 459 -13.16 15.59 33.45
N VAL A 460 -13.69 16.52 32.70
CA VAL A 460 -14.97 16.37 32.00
C VAL A 460 -14.61 16.39 30.53
N PHE A 461 -14.99 15.35 29.82
CA PHE A 461 -14.92 15.28 28.35
C PHE A 461 -16.22 15.78 27.75
#